data_4b4ed703089aa35cfd82d6f50d26f454
#
_entry.id   4b4ed703089aa35cfd82d6f50d26f454
#
_cell.length_a   1.000
_cell.length_b   1.000
_cell.length_c   1.000
_cell.angle_alpha   90.00
_cell.angle_beta   90.00
_cell.angle_gamma   90.00
#
_symmetry.space_group_name_H-M   'P 1'
#
loop_
_entity.id
_entity.type
_entity.pdbx_description
1 polymer ?
#
loop_
_entity_poly.entity_id
_entity_poly.type
_entity_poly.pdbx_seq_one_letter_code
_entity_poly.pdbx_strand_id
1 'polypeptide(L)'
;MAPVDGTARAAPELEKSARGFAAAPLTPLRLLEHARRQPKEHQVRIEQRVIIRIAPSTPQRVEQSLAQLNRRSDRFEEVRLRECVPINMIAAVAPQENRLLLFMRDRKILSVALERACNPEDFYSGFYVERQDGQLCERRDRLQSRAGASCRVTRLNQLVAARD
;
A
#
# COMPACT_ATOMS: atom_id res chain seq x y z
N MET A 1 -46.37 -42.71 0.48
CA MET A 1 -46.63 -42.03 -0.78
C MET A 1 -47.60 -40.91 -0.50
N ALA A 2 -47.14 -39.71 -0.41
CA ALA A 2 -47.98 -38.52 -0.24
C ALA A 2 -47.50 -37.47 -1.27
N PRO A 3 -48.40 -36.83 -2.02
CA PRO A 3 -48.07 -35.80 -2.98
C PRO A 3 -47.82 -34.46 -2.28
N VAL A 4 -46.81 -33.75 -2.71
CA VAL A 4 -46.51 -32.37 -2.30
C VAL A 4 -47.29 -31.40 -3.20
N ASP A 5 -48.29 -30.74 -2.61
CA ASP A 5 -49.04 -29.65 -3.25
C ASP A 5 -48.13 -28.38 -3.35
N GLY A 6 -47.83 -28.04 -4.58
CA GLY A 6 -47.20 -26.78 -4.91
C GLY A 6 -48.23 -25.66 -5.03
N THR A 7 -48.30 -24.82 -4.03
CA THR A 7 -49.15 -23.62 -4.07
C THR A 7 -48.42 -22.51 -4.83
N ALA A 8 -48.79 -22.28 -6.07
CA ALA A 8 -48.37 -21.12 -6.86
C ALA A 8 -48.96 -19.85 -6.26
N ARG A 9 -48.12 -18.97 -5.74
CA ARG A 9 -48.49 -17.64 -5.28
C ARG A 9 -48.66 -16.72 -6.48
N ALA A 10 -49.85 -16.28 -6.73
CA ALA A 10 -50.20 -15.29 -7.75
C ALA A 10 -49.51 -13.96 -7.49
N ALA A 11 -48.94 -13.39 -8.54
CA ALA A 11 -48.40 -12.04 -8.55
C ALA A 11 -49.53 -11.00 -8.52
N PRO A 12 -49.37 -9.87 -7.82
CA PRO A 12 -50.37 -8.81 -7.86
C PRO A 12 -50.34 -8.08 -9.21
N GLU A 13 -51.51 -7.96 -9.81
CA GLU A 13 -51.74 -7.14 -11.00
C GLU A 13 -51.39 -5.67 -10.72
N LEU A 14 -50.54 -5.11 -11.56
CA LEU A 14 -50.25 -3.68 -11.59
C LEU A 14 -51.37 -2.96 -12.31
N GLU A 15 -52.30 -2.35 -11.56
CA GLU A 15 -53.31 -1.46 -12.13
C GLU A 15 -52.64 -0.26 -12.80
N LYS A 16 -52.79 -0.17 -14.11
CA LYS A 16 -52.45 0.98 -14.92
C LYS A 16 -53.32 2.18 -14.55
N SER A 17 -52.89 2.99 -13.60
CA SER A 17 -53.44 4.33 -13.44
C SER A 17 -52.75 5.27 -14.44
N ALA A 18 -53.27 5.31 -15.64
CA ALA A 18 -52.93 6.33 -16.63
C ALA A 18 -53.61 7.65 -16.24
N ARG A 19 -53.01 8.40 -15.32
CA ARG A 19 -53.35 9.81 -15.16
C ARG A 19 -52.56 10.58 -16.20
N GLY A 20 -53.29 11.08 -17.22
CA GLY A 20 -52.76 11.94 -18.25
C GLY A 20 -52.14 13.19 -17.64
N PHE A 21 -50.84 13.29 -17.74
CA PHE A 21 -50.13 14.55 -17.52
C PHE A 21 -50.43 15.43 -18.72
N ALA A 22 -51.34 16.40 -18.56
CA ALA A 22 -51.48 17.50 -19.49
C ALA A 22 -50.15 18.24 -19.52
N ALA A 23 -49.41 18.08 -20.59
CA ALA A 23 -48.18 18.82 -20.81
C ALA A 23 -48.52 20.30 -20.99
N ALA A 24 -48.33 21.11 -19.97
CA ALA A 24 -48.42 22.57 -20.10
C ALA A 24 -47.36 23.04 -21.10
N PRO A 25 -47.65 23.93 -22.04
CA PRO A 25 -46.69 24.42 -23.00
C PRO A 25 -45.54 25.13 -22.25
N LEU A 26 -44.34 24.62 -22.41
CA LEU A 26 -43.13 25.20 -21.84
C LEU A 26 -42.87 26.54 -22.55
N THR A 27 -43.09 27.64 -21.85
CA THR A 27 -42.69 28.95 -22.34
C THR A 27 -41.17 29.01 -22.41
N PRO A 28 -40.57 29.69 -23.42
CA PRO A 28 -39.09 29.76 -23.61
C PRO A 28 -38.35 30.29 -22.39
N LEU A 29 -39.01 31.08 -21.54
CA LEU A 29 -38.43 31.56 -20.27
C LEU A 29 -38.21 30.45 -19.23
N ARG A 30 -39.08 29.41 -19.19
CA ARG A 30 -38.90 28.29 -18.27
C ARG A 30 -37.77 27.33 -18.70
N LEU A 31 -37.49 27.27 -19.99
CA LEU A 31 -36.34 26.52 -20.52
C LEU A 31 -35.01 27.18 -20.08
N LEU A 32 -34.95 28.51 -20.03
CA LEU A 32 -33.78 29.25 -19.57
C LEU A 32 -33.56 29.13 -18.06
N GLU A 33 -34.62 29.00 -17.26
CA GLU A 33 -34.46 28.74 -15.82
C GLU A 33 -33.94 27.35 -15.52
N HIS A 34 -34.27 26.34 -16.32
CA HIS A 34 -33.73 25.01 -16.20
C HIS A 34 -32.24 24.95 -16.63
N ALA A 35 -31.84 25.74 -17.61
CA ALA A 35 -30.45 25.86 -18.03
C ALA A 35 -29.56 26.59 -17.00
N ARG A 36 -30.16 27.42 -16.14
CA ARG A 36 -29.42 28.12 -15.05
C ARG A 36 -29.27 27.29 -13.76
N ARG A 37 -29.92 26.15 -13.64
CA ARG A 37 -29.61 25.19 -12.57
C ARG A 37 -28.30 24.54 -12.94
N GLN A 38 -27.22 25.15 -12.50
CA GLN A 38 -25.90 24.53 -12.56
C GLN A 38 -26.00 23.16 -11.90
N PRO A 39 -25.58 22.08 -12.57
CA PRO A 39 -25.48 20.79 -11.91
C PRO A 39 -24.57 21.01 -10.71
N LYS A 40 -24.99 20.55 -9.54
CA LYS A 40 -24.12 20.51 -8.38
C LYS A 40 -22.94 19.65 -8.79
N GLU A 41 -21.81 20.30 -9.06
CA GLU A 41 -20.56 19.62 -9.31
C GLU A 41 -20.22 18.84 -8.04
N HIS A 42 -20.42 17.55 -8.07
CA HIS A 42 -19.88 16.67 -7.05
C HIS A 42 -18.38 16.65 -7.27
N GLN A 43 -17.69 17.48 -6.51
CA GLN A 43 -16.23 17.52 -6.51
C GLN A 43 -15.74 16.19 -5.92
N VAL A 44 -15.35 15.27 -6.78
CA VAL A 44 -14.69 14.03 -6.39
C VAL A 44 -13.25 14.39 -6.08
N ARG A 45 -12.90 14.43 -4.80
CA ARG A 45 -11.52 14.57 -4.35
C ARG A 45 -10.83 13.22 -4.56
N ILE A 46 -10.07 13.10 -5.63
CA ILE A 46 -9.23 11.92 -5.89
C ILE A 46 -7.95 12.13 -5.10
N GLU A 47 -7.83 11.44 -3.97
CA GLU A 47 -6.57 11.34 -3.25
C GLU A 47 -5.72 10.26 -3.92
N GLN A 48 -4.82 10.68 -4.81
CA GLN A 48 -3.81 9.78 -5.37
C GLN A 48 -2.76 9.49 -4.30
N ARG A 49 -2.78 8.27 -3.76
CA ARG A 49 -1.68 7.76 -2.94
C ARG A 49 -0.58 7.28 -3.89
N VAL A 50 0.50 8.04 -3.96
CA VAL A 50 1.71 7.59 -4.65
C VAL A 50 2.42 6.58 -3.74
N ILE A 51 2.37 5.31 -4.10
CA ILE A 51 3.06 4.25 -3.38
C ILE A 51 4.43 4.06 -4.03
N ILE A 52 5.49 4.40 -3.31
CA ILE A 52 6.86 4.13 -3.76
C ILE A 52 7.18 2.68 -3.45
N ARG A 53 7.40 1.91 -4.50
CA ARG A 53 7.78 0.51 -4.40
C ARG A 53 9.28 0.36 -4.42
N ILE A 54 9.82 -0.31 -3.41
CA ILE A 54 11.20 -0.77 -3.38
C ILE A 54 11.21 -2.23 -3.85
N ALA A 55 11.77 -2.44 -5.02
CA ALA A 55 11.95 -3.78 -5.57
C ALA A 55 13.31 -4.34 -5.18
N PRO A 56 13.46 -5.67 -5.04
CA PRO A 56 14.76 -6.27 -4.88
C PRO A 56 15.62 -6.00 -6.13
N SER A 57 16.90 -5.79 -5.94
CA SER A 57 17.87 -5.85 -7.04
C SER A 57 17.90 -7.26 -7.64
N THR A 58 18.54 -7.40 -8.79
CA THR A 58 18.74 -8.73 -9.39
C THR A 58 19.20 -9.73 -8.33
N PRO A 59 18.57 -10.92 -8.24
CA PRO A 59 18.82 -11.90 -7.19
C PRO A 59 20.31 -12.16 -6.94
N GLN A 60 21.09 -12.29 -8.03
CA GLN A 60 22.53 -12.54 -7.97
C GLN A 60 23.32 -11.47 -7.20
N ARG A 61 22.98 -10.19 -7.35
CA ARG A 61 23.68 -9.11 -6.66
C ARG A 61 23.37 -9.10 -5.17
N VAL A 62 22.13 -9.38 -4.80
CA VAL A 62 21.71 -9.49 -3.39
C VAL A 62 22.37 -10.70 -2.74
N GLU A 63 22.37 -11.87 -3.40
CA GLU A 63 23.02 -13.08 -2.88
C GLU A 63 24.52 -12.90 -2.68
N GLN A 64 25.21 -12.28 -3.63
CA GLN A 64 26.63 -11.97 -3.48
C GLN A 64 26.88 -11.05 -2.29
N SER A 65 26.06 -10.03 -2.09
CA SER A 65 26.18 -9.10 -0.97
C SER A 65 25.90 -9.80 0.36
N LEU A 66 24.87 -10.66 0.42
CA LEU A 66 24.54 -11.47 1.59
C LEU A 66 25.66 -12.48 1.90
N ALA A 67 26.20 -13.16 0.89
CA ALA A 67 27.31 -14.08 1.09
C ALA A 67 28.57 -13.38 1.62
N GLN A 68 28.83 -12.14 1.19
CA GLN A 68 29.93 -11.34 1.73
C GLN A 68 29.66 -10.91 3.18
N LEU A 69 28.41 -10.54 3.50
CA LEU A 69 28.00 -10.19 4.87
C LEU A 69 28.12 -11.38 5.80
N ASN A 70 27.62 -12.56 5.41
CA ASN A 70 27.70 -13.77 6.21
C ASN A 70 29.14 -14.23 6.47
N ARG A 71 30.04 -14.01 5.51
CA ARG A 71 31.48 -14.27 5.70
C ARG A 71 32.18 -13.26 6.63
N ARG A 72 31.56 -12.11 6.86
CA ARG A 72 32.08 -10.99 7.64
C ARG A 72 31.18 -10.63 8.82
N SER A 73 30.22 -11.49 9.18
CA SER A 73 29.27 -11.21 10.25
C SER A 73 29.91 -10.78 11.56
N ASP A 74 31.08 -11.36 11.87
CA ASP A 74 31.85 -11.03 13.08
C ASP A 74 32.56 -9.67 13.01
N ARG A 75 32.48 -9.00 11.86
CA ARG A 75 33.19 -7.72 11.60
C ARG A 75 32.28 -6.53 11.38
N PHE A 76 30.95 -6.69 11.62
CA PHE A 76 30.02 -5.59 11.51
C PHE A 76 29.42 -5.25 12.87
N GLU A 77 29.42 -3.96 13.17
CA GLU A 77 28.76 -3.39 14.32
C GLU A 77 27.49 -2.66 13.88
N GLU A 78 26.41 -2.79 14.65
CA GLU A 78 25.17 -2.08 14.43
C GLU A 78 25.16 -0.74 15.15
N VAL A 79 25.23 0.34 14.41
CA VAL A 79 25.12 1.69 14.93
C VAL A 79 23.71 2.21 14.70
N ARG A 80 23.05 2.63 15.78
CA ARG A 80 21.68 3.13 15.70
C ARG A 80 21.58 4.40 14.86
N LEU A 81 20.69 4.37 13.87
CA LEU A 81 20.37 5.52 13.05
C LEU A 81 19.16 6.25 13.66
N ARG A 82 19.36 7.51 14.02
CA ARG A 82 18.28 8.35 14.58
C ARG A 82 17.56 9.18 13.53
N GLU A 83 18.10 9.22 12.33
CA GLU A 83 17.57 9.98 11.20
C GLU A 83 16.69 9.11 10.31
N CYS A 84 15.76 9.75 9.61
CA CYS A 84 15.00 9.10 8.57
C CYS A 84 15.87 8.84 7.34
N VAL A 85 15.56 7.80 6.61
CA VAL A 85 16.32 7.36 5.43
C VAL A 85 15.53 7.72 4.17
N PRO A 86 16.14 8.40 3.20
CA PRO A 86 15.49 8.65 1.92
C PRO A 86 15.20 7.35 1.17
N ILE A 87 13.94 7.10 0.83
CA ILE A 87 13.50 5.86 0.18
C ILE A 87 14.14 5.70 -1.21
N ASN A 88 14.35 6.78 -1.93
CA ASN A 88 14.99 6.77 -3.25
C ASN A 88 16.46 6.31 -3.22
N MET A 89 17.09 6.35 -2.05
CA MET A 89 18.46 5.85 -1.85
C MET A 89 18.51 4.34 -1.60
N ILE A 90 17.39 3.68 -1.38
CA ILE A 90 17.33 2.23 -1.19
C ILE A 90 17.42 1.56 -2.56
N ALA A 91 18.47 0.77 -2.77
CA ALA A 91 18.70 0.04 -4.01
C ALA A 91 18.09 -1.36 -3.99
N ALA A 92 18.12 -2.03 -2.83
CA ALA A 92 17.63 -3.39 -2.67
C ALA A 92 17.23 -3.69 -1.24
N VAL A 93 16.43 -4.75 -1.06
CA VAL A 93 16.05 -5.32 0.22
C VAL A 93 16.33 -6.81 0.23
N ALA A 94 16.77 -7.33 1.37
CA ALA A 94 16.90 -8.76 1.61
C ALA A 94 16.45 -9.11 3.03
N PRO A 95 15.65 -10.14 3.21
CA PRO A 95 15.32 -10.66 4.53
C PRO A 95 16.56 -11.37 5.14
N GLN A 96 16.72 -11.23 6.43
CA GLN A 96 17.73 -11.95 7.19
C GLN A 96 17.17 -12.27 8.58
N GLU A 97 17.07 -13.54 8.93
CA GLU A 97 16.58 -14.04 10.22
C GLU A 97 15.34 -13.28 10.75
N ASN A 98 15.56 -12.25 11.57
CA ASN A 98 14.51 -11.47 12.24
C ASN A 98 14.50 -9.97 11.82
N ARG A 99 15.20 -9.62 10.74
CA ARG A 99 15.36 -8.24 10.26
C ARG A 99 15.40 -8.16 8.75
N LEU A 100 15.24 -6.95 8.21
CA LEU A 100 15.48 -6.67 6.81
C LEU A 100 16.81 -5.93 6.65
N LEU A 101 17.57 -6.32 5.64
CA LEU A 101 18.73 -5.57 5.21
C LEU A 101 18.35 -4.69 4.02
N LEU A 102 18.64 -3.41 4.14
CA LEU A 102 18.49 -2.45 3.06
C LEU A 102 19.87 -2.10 2.50
N PHE A 103 20.04 -2.35 1.22
CA PHE A 103 21.26 -1.97 0.50
C PHE A 103 21.03 -0.59 -0.12
N MET A 104 21.83 0.36 0.31
CA MET A 104 21.72 1.74 -0.14
C MET A 104 22.56 1.97 -1.40
N ARG A 105 22.19 2.97 -2.20
CA ARG A 105 22.94 3.36 -3.41
C ARG A 105 24.34 3.89 -3.10
N ASP A 106 24.54 4.47 -1.93
CA ASP A 106 25.82 4.94 -1.40
C ASP A 106 26.70 3.82 -0.78
N ARG A 107 26.31 2.55 -1.01
CA ARG A 107 26.98 1.34 -0.49
C ARG A 107 26.85 1.10 1.01
N LYS A 108 26.11 1.90 1.73
CA LYS A 108 25.76 1.62 3.11
C LYS A 108 24.76 0.47 3.19
N ILE A 109 24.79 -0.25 4.28
CA ILE A 109 23.85 -1.32 4.57
C ILE A 109 23.14 -0.94 5.87
N LEU A 110 21.81 -0.96 5.81
CA LEU A 110 20.97 -0.68 6.96
C LEU A 110 20.28 -1.95 7.42
N SER A 111 20.16 -2.13 8.72
CA SER A 111 19.38 -3.17 9.36
C SER A 111 18.07 -2.57 9.86
N VAL A 112 16.97 -3.14 9.44
CA VAL A 112 15.62 -2.71 9.83
C VAL A 112 14.99 -3.80 10.68
N ALA A 113 14.74 -3.51 11.94
CA ALA A 113 13.97 -4.39 12.81
C ALA A 113 12.47 -4.09 12.64
N LEU A 114 11.68 -5.14 12.50
CA LEU A 114 10.24 -5.10 12.43
C LEU A 114 9.62 -5.42 13.79
N GLU A 115 8.32 -5.17 13.93
CA GLU A 115 7.58 -5.59 15.11
C GLU A 115 7.54 -7.14 15.21
N ARG A 116 7.44 -7.67 16.44
CA ARG A 116 7.64 -9.09 16.75
C ARG A 116 6.74 -10.08 15.99
N ALA A 117 5.54 -9.63 15.62
CA ALA A 117 4.57 -10.47 14.90
C ALA A 117 4.88 -10.58 13.39
N CYS A 118 5.92 -9.91 12.91
CA CYS A 118 6.24 -9.80 11.51
C CYS A 118 7.36 -10.74 11.09
N ASN A 119 7.15 -11.42 9.98
CA ASN A 119 8.15 -12.27 9.36
C ASN A 119 8.89 -11.47 8.27
N PRO A 120 10.21 -11.27 8.38
CA PRO A 120 11.00 -10.59 7.36
C PRO A 120 10.94 -11.25 5.97
N GLU A 121 10.75 -12.57 5.92
CA GLU A 121 10.65 -13.33 4.67
C GLU A 121 9.48 -12.87 3.78
N ASP A 122 8.41 -12.31 4.36
CA ASP A 122 7.28 -11.78 3.59
C ASP A 122 7.68 -10.59 2.70
N PHE A 123 8.85 -10.00 2.95
CA PHE A 123 9.37 -8.83 2.25
C PHE A 123 10.46 -9.15 1.21
N TYR A 124 10.71 -10.43 0.92
CA TYR A 124 11.76 -10.86 -0.03
C TYR A 124 11.59 -10.26 -1.44
N SER A 125 10.36 -9.99 -1.85
CA SER A 125 10.05 -9.41 -3.17
C SER A 125 9.96 -7.88 -3.16
N GLY A 126 10.40 -7.23 -2.07
CA GLY A 126 10.31 -5.80 -1.87
C GLY A 126 9.12 -5.39 -1.01
N PHE A 127 8.99 -4.10 -0.80
CA PHE A 127 7.95 -3.53 0.03
C PHE A 127 7.46 -2.18 -0.48
N TYR A 128 6.34 -1.74 0.06
CA TYR A 128 5.81 -0.40 -0.07
C TYR A 128 5.90 0.31 1.27
N VAL A 129 6.17 1.61 1.26
CA VAL A 129 6.09 2.45 2.46
C VAL A 129 4.77 3.17 2.45
N GLU A 130 4.04 3.11 3.55
CA GLU A 130 2.69 3.66 3.62
C GLU A 130 2.67 5.19 3.51
N ARG A 131 3.68 5.87 4.06
CA ARG A 131 3.79 7.33 3.98
C ARG A 131 4.51 7.80 2.74
N GLN A 132 4.09 8.96 2.23
CA GLN A 132 4.48 9.47 0.91
C GLN A 132 5.48 10.63 0.98
N ASP A 133 6.10 10.87 2.12
CA ASP A 133 7.09 11.94 2.28
C ASP A 133 8.48 11.58 1.73
N GLY A 134 8.62 10.39 1.14
CA GLY A 134 9.89 9.92 0.58
C GLY A 134 10.93 9.50 1.63
N GLN A 135 10.55 9.43 2.89
CA GLN A 135 11.43 9.09 4.00
C GLN A 135 10.96 7.81 4.69
N LEU A 136 11.89 6.99 5.14
CA LEU A 136 11.65 5.84 5.99
C LEU A 136 12.19 6.13 7.40
N CYS A 137 11.30 6.16 8.38
CA CYS A 137 11.63 6.54 9.75
C CYS A 137 11.29 5.44 10.75
N GLU A 138 12.15 5.30 11.75
CA GLU A 138 11.92 4.41 12.90
C GLU A 138 10.63 4.77 13.64
N ARG A 139 9.84 3.77 14.06
CA ARG A 139 8.60 3.86 14.84
C ARG A 139 7.45 4.65 14.20
N ARG A 140 7.70 5.33 13.11
CA ARG A 140 6.71 6.13 12.39
C ARG A 140 6.08 5.32 11.26
N ASP A 141 6.90 4.62 10.49
CA ASP A 141 6.49 4.05 9.23
C ASP A 141 6.15 2.56 9.32
N ARG A 142 5.26 2.17 8.44
CA ARG A 142 4.90 0.77 8.22
C ARG A 142 5.33 0.36 6.81
N LEU A 143 5.85 -0.84 6.73
CA LEU A 143 6.18 -1.48 5.47
C LEU A 143 5.06 -2.44 5.10
N GLN A 144 4.66 -2.42 3.86
CA GLN A 144 3.66 -3.33 3.32
C GLN A 144 4.31 -4.25 2.29
N SER A 145 4.22 -5.56 2.51
CA SER A 145 4.72 -6.55 1.57
C SER A 145 3.75 -6.77 0.42
N ARG A 146 4.22 -7.39 -0.65
CA ARG A 146 3.37 -7.82 -1.77
C ARG A 146 2.38 -8.91 -1.37
N ALA A 147 2.72 -9.71 -0.35
CA ALA A 147 1.87 -10.74 0.20
C ALA A 147 0.76 -10.19 1.12
N GLY A 148 0.76 -8.87 1.39
CA GLY A 148 -0.25 -8.21 2.22
C GLY A 148 0.13 -8.06 3.68
N ALA A 149 1.33 -8.49 4.10
CA ALA A 149 1.81 -8.24 5.46
C ALA A 149 2.09 -6.75 5.66
N SER A 150 1.65 -6.18 6.79
CA SER A 150 1.87 -4.79 7.15
C SER A 150 2.60 -4.72 8.48
N CYS A 151 3.84 -4.24 8.47
CA CYS A 151 4.75 -4.31 9.59
C CYS A 151 5.32 -2.94 9.94
N ARG A 152 5.33 -2.62 11.23
CA ARG A 152 5.93 -1.38 11.72
C ARG A 152 7.44 -1.51 11.82
N VAL A 153 8.16 -0.48 11.38
CA VAL A 153 9.59 -0.34 11.61
C VAL A 153 9.83 0.05 13.06
N THR A 154 10.48 -0.81 13.81
CA THR A 154 10.76 -0.58 15.24
C THR A 154 12.13 0.03 15.49
N ARG A 155 13.10 -0.30 14.64
CA ARG A 155 14.48 0.20 14.75
C ARG A 155 15.16 0.27 13.39
N LEU A 156 15.98 1.29 13.22
CA LEU A 156 16.89 1.46 12.09
C LEU A 156 18.33 1.52 12.62
N ASN A 157 19.18 0.64 12.12
CA ASN A 157 20.61 0.65 12.41
C ASN A 157 21.40 0.67 11.11
N GLN A 158 22.59 1.23 11.15
CA GLN A 158 23.58 1.12 10.08
C GLN A 158 24.59 0.04 10.44
N LEU A 159 24.89 -0.86 9.50
CA LEU A 159 25.98 -1.81 9.63
C LEU A 159 27.29 -1.12 9.24
N VAL A 160 28.18 -0.95 10.18
CA VAL A 160 29.51 -0.40 9.97
C VAL A 160 30.56 -1.50 10.19
N ALA A 161 31.66 -1.45 9.45
CA ALA A 161 32.74 -2.36 9.70
C ALA A 161 33.33 -2.10 11.11
N ALA A 162 33.42 -3.15 11.93
CA ALA A 162 34.05 -3.04 13.22
C ALA A 162 35.54 -2.64 13.00
N ARG A 163 36.00 -1.67 13.76
CA ARG A 163 37.43 -1.29 13.77
C ARG A 163 38.14 -2.26 14.66
N ASP A 164 39.14 -2.94 14.09
CA ASP A 164 40.12 -3.71 14.88
C ASP A 164 40.95 -2.78 15.77
#